data_3d112770f7daa4acdbb5024b7eebee02
#
_entry.id   3d112770f7daa4acdbb5024b7eebee02
#
_cell.length_a   1.000
_cell.length_b   1.000
_cell.length_c   1.000
_cell.angle_alpha   90.00
_cell.angle_beta   90.00
_cell.angle_gamma   90.00
#
_symmetry.space_group_name_H-M   'P 1'
#
loop_
_entity.id
_entity.type
_entity.pdbx_description
1 polymer ?
#
loop_
_entity_poly.entity_id
_entity_poly.type
_entity_poly.pdbx_seq_one_letter_code
_entity_poly.pdbx_strand_id
1 'polypeptide(L)'
;MLIYEQSQPGRRATAQAPRKKAGLDAIPAELRRKETAGLPEVSEMQVVRHYTRLSQKNFSIDTNFYPLGSCTMKHNPRACNTLAMLPGFLGRHPYAPDNHSQGFLACMYDLQNILREVTGMKEVSLTPAAGAQGEFTGVAMIRAYHEARGDTERNEIIVPDAAHGTNPATAVMCGYKVREIPTKS
;
A
#
# COMPACT_ATOMS: atom_id res chain seq x y z
N MET A 1 -20.01 11.12 20.02
CA MET A 1 -19.41 12.47 20.11
C MET A 1 -18.26 12.53 19.10
N LEU A 2 -18.34 13.44 18.16
CA LEU A 2 -17.27 13.70 17.19
C LEU A 2 -16.16 14.51 17.85
N ILE A 3 -14.95 14.47 17.29
CA ILE A 3 -13.84 15.26 17.85
C ILE A 3 -14.10 16.75 17.76
N TYR A 4 -14.86 17.22 16.75
CA TYR A 4 -15.27 18.61 16.58
C TYR A 4 -16.18 19.10 17.71
N GLU A 5 -17.01 18.22 18.29
CA GLU A 5 -17.89 18.53 19.42
C GLU A 5 -17.12 18.72 20.73
N GLN A 6 -15.86 18.30 20.76
CA GLN A 6 -14.95 18.45 21.90
C GLN A 6 -14.09 19.72 21.79
N SER A 7 -14.18 20.43 20.68
CA SER A 7 -13.38 21.62 20.41
C SER A 7 -13.68 22.75 21.40
N GLN A 8 -12.64 23.38 21.90
CA GLN A 8 -12.75 24.59 22.74
C GLN A 8 -11.72 25.62 22.27
N PRO A 9 -12.11 26.86 22.02
CA PRO A 9 -11.23 27.90 21.53
C PRO A 9 -9.96 28.04 22.37
N GLY A 10 -8.81 28.11 21.70
CA GLY A 10 -7.50 28.25 22.34
C GLY A 10 -6.89 26.96 22.86
N ARG A 11 -7.61 25.81 22.87
CA ARG A 11 -7.04 24.54 23.30
C ARG A 11 -6.10 23.96 22.25
N ARG A 12 -4.98 23.38 22.66
CA ARG A 12 -3.93 22.86 21.76
C ARG A 12 -3.53 21.45 22.12
N ALA A 13 -3.31 20.64 21.10
CA ALA A 13 -2.79 19.27 21.26
C ALA A 13 -1.26 19.25 21.54
N THR A 14 -0.55 20.30 21.14
CA THR A 14 0.93 20.39 21.23
C THR A 14 1.37 21.56 22.09
N ALA A 15 0.72 21.78 23.25
CA ALA A 15 0.96 22.93 24.10
C ALA A 15 2.42 23.06 24.56
N GLN A 16 3.15 21.94 24.68
CA GLN A 16 4.54 21.90 25.14
C GLN A 16 5.56 21.92 23.98
N ALA A 17 5.12 21.72 22.75
CA ALA A 17 6.02 21.79 21.60
C ALA A 17 6.29 23.24 21.19
N PRO A 18 7.53 23.63 20.88
CA PRO A 18 7.83 24.95 20.36
C PRO A 18 7.10 25.17 19.03
N ARG A 19 6.45 26.31 18.88
CA ARG A 19 5.83 26.69 17.59
C ARG A 19 6.94 26.89 16.56
N LYS A 20 7.00 26.02 15.56
CA LYS A 20 7.76 26.35 14.34
C LYS A 20 7.00 27.47 13.63
N LYS A 21 7.67 28.58 13.35
CA LYS A 21 7.14 29.59 12.42
C LYS A 21 6.92 28.87 11.09
N ALA A 22 5.67 28.76 10.67
CA ALA A 22 5.39 28.25 9.35
C ALA A 22 6.03 29.23 8.36
N GLY A 23 6.80 28.71 7.41
CA GLY A 23 7.35 29.52 6.31
C GLY A 23 6.26 29.94 5.33
N LEU A 24 5.23 30.64 5.84
CA LEU A 24 4.12 31.12 5.03
C LEU A 24 4.59 32.04 3.91
N ASP A 25 5.72 32.72 4.11
CA ASP A 25 6.31 33.61 3.10
C ASP A 25 6.81 32.87 1.86
N ALA A 26 7.07 31.57 1.98
CA ALA A 26 7.41 30.72 0.83
C ALA A 26 6.21 30.32 -0.04
N ILE A 27 4.97 30.57 0.42
CA ILE A 27 3.75 30.27 -0.33
C ILE A 27 3.27 31.55 -1.00
N PRO A 28 3.07 31.60 -2.33
CA PRO A 28 2.48 32.75 -3.01
C PRO A 28 1.17 33.18 -2.37
N ALA A 29 0.93 34.50 -2.25
CA ALA A 29 -0.19 35.04 -1.50
C ALA A 29 -1.57 34.58 -2.03
N GLU A 30 -1.67 34.39 -3.34
CA GLU A 30 -2.87 33.92 -4.04
C GLU A 30 -3.21 32.45 -3.72
N LEU A 31 -2.23 31.65 -3.29
CA LEU A 31 -2.41 30.26 -2.90
C LEU A 31 -2.62 30.09 -1.37
N ARG A 32 -2.50 31.16 -0.62
CA ARG A 32 -2.75 31.13 0.82
C ARG A 32 -4.24 31.12 1.12
N ARG A 33 -4.62 30.32 2.11
CA ARG A 33 -5.99 30.36 2.63
C ARG A 33 -6.27 31.73 3.26
N LYS A 34 -7.44 32.29 2.98
CA LYS A 34 -7.92 33.53 3.62
C LYS A 34 -8.38 33.24 5.06
N GLU A 35 -8.94 32.08 5.29
CA GLU A 35 -9.45 31.65 6.59
C GLU A 35 -8.69 30.41 7.09
N THR A 36 -8.67 30.22 8.40
CA THR A 36 -8.08 29.02 9.01
C THR A 36 -8.89 27.77 8.62
N ALA A 37 -8.22 26.63 8.43
CA ALA A 37 -8.93 25.38 8.30
C ALA A 37 -9.67 25.09 9.62
N GLY A 38 -10.97 24.93 9.61
CA GLY A 38 -11.81 24.70 10.79
C GLY A 38 -11.49 23.38 11.51
N LEU A 39 -10.25 23.20 11.94
CA LEU A 39 -9.80 22.04 12.69
C LEU A 39 -10.22 22.15 14.15
N PRO A 40 -10.53 21.03 14.83
CA PRO A 40 -10.92 21.07 16.22
C PRO A 40 -9.77 21.48 17.13
N GLU A 41 -10.03 22.38 18.04
CA GLU A 41 -9.09 22.82 19.08
C GLU A 41 -9.25 21.94 20.31
N VAL A 42 -8.40 20.94 20.46
CA VAL A 42 -8.48 19.91 21.49
C VAL A 42 -7.11 19.67 22.14
N SER A 43 -7.08 19.11 23.33
CA SER A 43 -5.83 18.69 23.97
C SER A 43 -5.30 17.38 23.39
N GLU A 44 -4.00 17.10 23.55
CA GLU A 44 -3.39 15.84 23.18
C GLU A 44 -4.13 14.65 23.80
N MET A 45 -4.46 14.72 25.09
CA MET A 45 -5.20 13.69 25.78
C MET A 45 -6.57 13.43 25.14
N GLN A 46 -7.28 14.47 24.72
CA GLN A 46 -8.57 14.31 24.02
C GLN A 46 -8.39 13.65 22.67
N VAL A 47 -7.36 14.03 21.89
CA VAL A 47 -7.04 13.42 20.61
C VAL A 47 -6.75 11.93 20.78
N VAL A 48 -5.81 11.59 21.67
CA VAL A 48 -5.42 10.20 21.92
C VAL A 48 -6.61 9.36 22.36
N ARG A 49 -7.38 9.82 23.35
CA ARG A 49 -8.55 9.09 23.83
C ARG A 49 -9.64 8.94 22.79
N HIS A 50 -9.86 9.97 21.97
CA HIS A 50 -10.88 9.91 20.91
C HIS A 50 -10.52 8.84 19.87
N TYR A 51 -9.32 8.90 19.32
CA TYR A 51 -8.89 7.98 18.28
C TYR A 51 -8.63 6.57 18.79
N THR A 52 -8.17 6.40 20.02
CA THR A 52 -8.09 5.07 20.65
C THR A 52 -9.47 4.42 20.77
N ARG A 53 -10.47 5.16 21.25
CA ARG A 53 -11.85 4.63 21.32
C ARG A 53 -12.44 4.36 19.96
N LEU A 54 -12.11 5.17 18.97
CA LEU A 54 -12.56 4.97 17.60
C LEU A 54 -11.91 3.72 16.99
N SER A 55 -10.61 3.52 17.20
CA SER A 55 -9.89 2.34 16.72
C SER A 55 -10.45 1.04 17.31
N GLN A 56 -10.86 1.05 18.58
CA GLN A 56 -11.46 -0.09 19.24
C GLN A 56 -12.82 -0.53 18.66
N LYS A 57 -13.46 0.33 17.86
CA LYS A 57 -14.69 -0.01 17.13
C LYS A 57 -14.43 -0.69 15.79
N ASN A 58 -13.19 -0.78 15.37
CA ASN A 58 -12.75 -1.45 14.16
C ASN A 58 -12.00 -2.73 14.50
N PHE A 59 -11.91 -3.62 13.51
CA PHE A 59 -11.09 -4.81 13.63
C PHE A 59 -9.60 -4.44 13.58
N SER A 60 -8.81 -5.20 14.34
CA SER A 60 -7.36 -5.14 14.31
C SER A 60 -6.81 -6.55 14.24
N ILE A 61 -5.82 -6.75 13.39
CA ILE A 61 -5.14 -8.05 13.27
C ILE A 61 -4.43 -8.47 14.57
N ASP A 62 -4.14 -7.51 15.45
CA ASP A 62 -3.52 -7.78 16.74
C ASP A 62 -4.54 -8.26 17.80
N THR A 63 -5.80 -8.04 17.59
CA THR A 63 -6.86 -8.37 18.55
C THR A 63 -7.82 -9.45 18.07
N ASN A 64 -7.99 -9.61 16.76
CA ASN A 64 -9.00 -10.50 16.18
C ASN A 64 -8.56 -11.07 14.84
N PHE A 65 -9.23 -12.15 14.41
CA PHE A 65 -9.28 -12.48 13.00
C PHE A 65 -9.84 -11.28 12.21
N TYR A 66 -9.14 -10.92 11.15
CA TYR A 66 -9.53 -9.78 10.34
C TYR A 66 -10.52 -10.22 9.26
N PRO A 67 -11.74 -9.64 9.22
CA PRO A 67 -12.68 -9.91 8.14
C PRO A 67 -12.13 -9.35 6.83
N LEU A 68 -12.22 -10.14 5.76
CA LEU A 68 -11.58 -9.86 4.49
C LEU A 68 -12.48 -9.09 3.55
N GLY A 69 -11.92 -8.04 2.93
CA GLY A 69 -12.34 -7.53 1.65
C GLY A 69 -11.48 -8.14 0.54
N SER A 70 -10.78 -7.30 -0.21
CA SER A 70 -9.93 -7.72 -1.34
C SER A 70 -8.57 -8.29 -0.94
N CYS A 71 -8.15 -8.17 0.31
CA CYS A 71 -6.77 -8.52 0.76
C CYS A 71 -6.80 -9.17 2.13
N THR A 72 -6.09 -10.29 2.30
CA THR A 72 -5.90 -10.91 3.61
C THR A 72 -4.94 -10.08 4.45
N MET A 73 -5.43 -9.53 5.54
CA MET A 73 -4.62 -8.79 6.50
C MET A 73 -3.98 -9.80 7.48
N LYS A 74 -2.73 -10.19 7.22
CA LYS A 74 -2.01 -11.16 8.03
C LYS A 74 -1.39 -10.48 9.24
N HIS A 75 -1.30 -11.22 10.36
CA HIS A 75 -0.47 -10.79 11.47
C HIS A 75 0.99 -10.65 11.03
N ASN A 76 1.59 -9.50 11.34
CA ASN A 76 3.01 -9.24 11.09
C ASN A 76 3.77 -9.34 12.42
N PRO A 77 4.69 -10.30 12.60
CA PRO A 77 5.47 -10.41 13.83
C PRO A 77 6.22 -9.10 14.15
N ARG A 78 6.13 -8.65 15.39
CA ARG A 78 6.74 -7.37 15.82
C ARG A 78 8.25 -7.31 15.60
N ALA A 79 8.93 -8.45 15.72
CA ALA A 79 10.36 -8.55 15.43
C ALA A 79 10.69 -8.16 13.97
N CYS A 80 9.81 -8.46 13.00
CA CYS A 80 10.02 -8.07 11.61
C CYS A 80 10.06 -6.55 11.44
N ASN A 81 9.21 -5.82 12.17
CA ASN A 81 9.23 -4.36 12.16
C ASN A 81 10.54 -3.82 12.74
N THR A 82 11.02 -4.39 13.84
CA THR A 82 12.28 -3.98 14.47
C THR A 82 13.47 -4.20 13.53
N LEU A 83 13.52 -5.34 12.86
CA LEU A 83 14.57 -5.66 11.89
C LEU A 83 14.51 -4.73 10.66
N ALA A 84 13.32 -4.47 10.13
CA ALA A 84 13.13 -3.57 8.99
C ALA A 84 13.55 -2.12 9.31
N MET A 85 13.51 -1.71 10.58
CA MET A 85 13.90 -0.38 11.04
C MET A 85 15.41 -0.23 11.29
N LEU A 86 16.21 -1.27 11.09
CA LEU A 86 17.66 -1.17 11.22
C LEU A 86 18.23 -0.12 10.25
N PRO A 87 19.16 0.74 10.68
CA PRO A 87 19.70 1.80 9.84
C PRO A 87 20.28 1.32 8.50
N GLY A 88 20.88 0.11 8.49
CA GLY A 88 21.43 -0.49 7.28
C GLY A 88 20.36 -0.82 6.21
N PHE A 89 19.11 -1.04 6.61
CA PHE A 89 17.99 -1.21 5.68
C PHE A 89 17.32 0.12 5.32
N LEU A 90 17.02 0.96 6.33
CA LEU A 90 16.32 2.23 6.11
C LEU A 90 17.12 3.27 5.35
N GLY A 91 18.42 3.36 5.64
CA GLY A 91 19.30 4.39 5.07
C GLY A 91 19.78 4.09 3.65
N ARG A 92 19.40 2.95 3.07
CA ARG A 92 19.85 2.57 1.72
C ARG A 92 19.03 3.30 0.64
N HIS A 93 19.74 3.98 -0.25
CA HIS A 93 19.11 4.52 -1.45
C HIS A 93 18.99 3.42 -2.53
N PRO A 94 17.86 3.33 -3.30
CA PRO A 94 17.69 2.31 -4.34
C PRO A 94 18.79 2.30 -5.42
N TYR A 95 19.36 3.45 -5.74
CA TYR A 95 20.47 3.61 -6.68
C TYR A 95 21.86 3.67 -6.02
N ALA A 96 21.98 3.21 -4.76
CA ALA A 96 23.29 3.07 -4.16
C ALA A 96 24.12 2.03 -4.94
N PRO A 97 25.45 2.22 -5.05
CA PRO A 97 26.32 1.23 -5.70
C PRO A 97 26.17 -0.16 -5.08
N ASP A 98 26.23 -1.19 -5.92
CA ASP A 98 25.99 -2.58 -5.51
C ASP A 98 26.95 -3.04 -4.40
N ASN A 99 28.19 -2.61 -4.42
CA ASN A 99 29.18 -2.92 -3.40
C ASN A 99 28.81 -2.37 -1.99
N HIS A 100 27.95 -1.36 -1.92
CA HIS A 100 27.41 -0.82 -0.67
C HIS A 100 26.10 -1.52 -0.23
N SER A 101 25.58 -2.43 -1.03
CA SER A 101 24.24 -3.00 -0.86
C SER A 101 24.23 -4.53 -0.78
N GLN A 102 25.39 -5.18 -0.65
CA GLN A 102 25.52 -6.63 -0.75
C GLN A 102 24.66 -7.40 0.26
N GLY A 103 24.60 -6.96 1.52
CA GLY A 103 23.74 -7.59 2.52
C GLY A 103 22.25 -7.48 2.21
N PHE A 104 21.81 -6.34 1.65
CA PHE A 104 20.43 -6.15 1.21
C PHE A 104 20.09 -7.03 -0.01
N LEU A 105 21.01 -7.10 -0.98
CA LEU A 105 20.85 -7.95 -2.16
C LEU A 105 20.84 -9.43 -1.79
N ALA A 106 21.66 -9.86 -0.84
CA ALA A 106 21.63 -11.22 -0.30
C ALA A 106 20.27 -11.54 0.35
N CYS A 107 19.73 -10.64 1.16
CA CYS A 107 18.40 -10.80 1.76
C CYS A 107 17.30 -10.96 0.69
N MET A 108 17.34 -10.17 -0.38
CA MET A 108 16.40 -10.28 -1.50
C MET A 108 16.57 -11.60 -2.24
N TYR A 109 17.79 -12.02 -2.50
CA TYR A 109 18.09 -13.30 -3.16
C TYR A 109 17.57 -14.49 -2.34
N ASP A 110 17.83 -14.50 -1.05
CA ASP A 110 17.33 -15.53 -0.15
C ASP A 110 15.80 -15.56 -0.12
N LEU A 111 15.16 -14.39 -0.09
CA LEU A 111 13.70 -14.28 -0.16
C LEU A 111 13.13 -14.85 -1.47
N GLN A 112 13.76 -14.58 -2.61
CA GLN A 112 13.36 -15.18 -3.89
C GLN A 112 13.44 -16.72 -3.84
N ASN A 113 14.53 -17.26 -3.29
CA ASN A 113 14.71 -18.70 -3.15
C ASN A 113 13.69 -19.34 -2.22
N ILE A 114 13.41 -18.71 -1.06
CA ILE A 114 12.38 -19.15 -0.12
C ILE A 114 11.01 -19.16 -0.80
N LEU A 115 10.65 -18.10 -1.48
CA LEU A 115 9.37 -18.00 -2.18
C LEU A 115 9.25 -19.01 -3.31
N ARG A 116 10.31 -19.24 -4.07
CA ARG A 116 10.36 -20.27 -5.10
C ARG A 116 10.08 -21.66 -4.52
N GLU A 117 10.72 -22.01 -3.41
CA GLU A 117 10.54 -23.28 -2.74
C GLU A 117 9.13 -23.47 -2.19
N VAL A 118 8.62 -22.45 -1.48
CA VAL A 118 7.28 -22.49 -0.86
C VAL A 118 6.16 -22.56 -1.89
N THR A 119 6.31 -21.92 -3.04
CA THR A 119 5.28 -21.87 -4.09
C THR A 119 5.41 -22.98 -5.12
N GLY A 120 6.55 -23.65 -5.20
CA GLY A 120 6.87 -24.64 -6.25
C GLY A 120 7.06 -23.99 -7.63
N MET A 121 7.21 -22.68 -7.70
CA MET A 121 7.45 -21.96 -8.94
C MET A 121 8.90 -22.08 -9.38
N LYS A 122 9.15 -22.02 -10.69
CA LYS A 122 10.51 -22.12 -11.23
C LYS A 122 11.36 -20.90 -10.84
N GLU A 123 10.77 -19.72 -10.92
CA GLU A 123 11.40 -18.45 -10.58
C GLU A 123 10.41 -17.50 -9.92
N VAL A 124 10.92 -16.52 -9.19
CA VAL A 124 10.15 -15.49 -8.50
C VAL A 124 10.77 -14.13 -8.75
N SER A 125 9.95 -13.13 -9.06
CA SER A 125 10.35 -11.73 -9.11
C SER A 125 9.84 -10.98 -7.88
N LEU A 126 10.69 -10.16 -7.27
CA LEU A 126 10.33 -9.25 -6.17
C LEU A 126 10.04 -7.82 -6.66
N THR A 127 10.04 -7.59 -7.98
CA THR A 127 9.83 -6.25 -8.57
C THR A 127 8.40 -5.73 -8.39
N PRO A 128 7.32 -6.55 -8.53
CA PRO A 128 5.97 -6.04 -8.35
C PRO A 128 5.75 -5.50 -6.93
N ALA A 129 5.30 -4.24 -6.84
CA ALA A 129 5.12 -3.55 -5.55
C ALA A 129 3.78 -3.87 -4.86
N ALA A 130 2.82 -4.44 -5.60
CA ALA A 130 1.50 -4.81 -5.10
C ALA A 130 0.90 -5.97 -5.90
N GLY A 131 -0.20 -6.57 -5.39
CA GLY A 131 -0.91 -7.66 -6.06
C GLY A 131 -1.34 -7.30 -7.49
N ALA A 132 -1.84 -6.08 -7.71
CA ALA A 132 -2.22 -5.60 -9.04
C ALA A 132 -1.03 -5.57 -10.03
N GLN A 133 0.16 -5.24 -9.58
CA GLN A 133 1.36 -5.29 -10.44
C GLN A 133 1.82 -6.72 -10.69
N GLY A 134 1.66 -7.62 -9.72
CA GLY A 134 1.92 -9.05 -9.91
C GLY A 134 0.99 -9.65 -10.95
N GLU A 135 -0.30 -9.33 -10.89
CA GLU A 135 -1.30 -9.73 -11.88
C GLU A 135 -0.96 -9.17 -13.27
N PHE A 136 -0.69 -7.86 -13.36
CA PHE A 136 -0.26 -7.22 -14.61
C PHE A 136 0.98 -7.90 -15.21
N THR A 137 2.00 -8.15 -14.39
CA THR A 137 3.23 -8.84 -14.83
C THR A 137 2.92 -10.23 -15.39
N GLY A 138 2.09 -10.99 -14.70
CA GLY A 138 1.68 -12.34 -15.16
C GLY A 138 0.96 -12.29 -16.50
N VAL A 139 -0.01 -11.40 -16.66
CA VAL A 139 -0.77 -11.26 -17.92
C VAL A 139 0.10 -10.74 -19.05
N ALA A 140 1.02 -9.79 -18.77
CA ALA A 140 1.99 -9.30 -19.75
C ALA A 140 2.94 -10.41 -20.22
N MET A 141 3.39 -11.29 -19.33
CA MET A 141 4.20 -12.46 -19.67
C MET A 141 3.43 -13.44 -20.57
N ILE A 142 2.14 -13.70 -20.27
CA ILE A 142 1.27 -14.53 -21.10
C ILE A 142 1.14 -13.91 -22.49
N ARG A 143 0.94 -12.60 -22.57
CA ARG A 143 0.88 -11.87 -23.85
C ARG A 143 2.16 -12.05 -24.66
N ALA A 144 3.30 -11.76 -24.05
CA ALA A 144 4.61 -11.89 -24.68
C ALA A 144 4.88 -13.34 -25.15
N TYR A 145 4.48 -14.34 -24.36
CA TYR A 145 4.61 -15.74 -24.73
C TYR A 145 3.84 -16.08 -26.02
N HIS A 146 2.59 -15.63 -26.14
CA HIS A 146 1.79 -15.87 -27.33
C HIS A 146 2.33 -15.12 -28.55
N GLU A 147 2.71 -13.86 -28.39
CA GLU A 147 3.29 -13.05 -29.46
C GLU A 147 4.60 -13.65 -30.00
N ALA A 148 5.49 -14.11 -29.11
CA ALA A 148 6.76 -14.75 -29.50
C ALA A 148 6.56 -16.05 -30.29
N ARG A 149 5.38 -16.68 -30.18
CA ARG A 149 5.02 -17.90 -30.94
C ARG A 149 4.21 -17.60 -32.19
N GLY A 150 3.95 -16.35 -32.49
CA GLY A 150 3.08 -15.95 -33.61
C GLY A 150 1.58 -16.23 -33.40
N ASP A 151 1.16 -16.52 -32.16
CA ASP A 151 -0.23 -16.80 -31.80
C ASP A 151 -0.94 -15.46 -31.46
N THR A 152 -1.28 -14.70 -32.49
CA THR A 152 -1.89 -13.37 -32.37
C THR A 152 -3.42 -13.42 -32.22
N GLU A 153 -4.04 -14.57 -32.46
CA GLU A 153 -5.49 -14.74 -32.37
C GLU A 153 -6.00 -14.85 -30.90
N ARG A 154 -5.12 -15.16 -29.95
CA ARG A 154 -5.43 -15.20 -28.53
C ARG A 154 -5.47 -13.81 -27.92
N ASN A 155 -6.49 -13.04 -28.24
CA ASN A 155 -6.61 -11.64 -27.88
C ASN A 155 -7.78 -11.36 -26.92
N GLU A 156 -8.43 -12.38 -26.38
CA GLU A 156 -9.53 -12.24 -25.42
C GLU A 156 -9.18 -12.89 -24.07
N ILE A 157 -9.64 -12.26 -22.98
CA ILE A 157 -9.61 -12.82 -21.62
C ILE A 157 -11.03 -12.89 -21.09
N ILE A 158 -11.38 -14.08 -20.59
CA ILE A 158 -12.65 -14.32 -19.93
C ILE A 158 -12.59 -13.85 -18.49
N VAL A 159 -13.53 -13.01 -18.08
CA VAL A 159 -13.61 -12.44 -16.73
C VAL A 159 -15.04 -12.58 -16.20
N PRO A 160 -15.25 -13.20 -15.01
CA PRO A 160 -16.57 -13.20 -14.37
C PRO A 160 -17.01 -11.78 -14.01
N ASP A 161 -18.31 -11.49 -14.05
CA ASP A 161 -18.89 -10.21 -13.65
C ASP A 161 -18.66 -9.88 -12.16
N ALA A 162 -18.49 -10.91 -11.32
CA ALA A 162 -18.14 -10.79 -9.91
C ALA A 162 -16.62 -10.66 -9.65
N ALA A 163 -15.79 -10.58 -10.69
CA ALA A 163 -14.35 -10.45 -10.51
C ALA A 163 -13.94 -9.10 -9.92
N HIS A 164 -12.82 -9.09 -9.23
CA HIS A 164 -12.22 -7.83 -8.78
C HIS A 164 -11.89 -6.93 -9.97
N GLY A 165 -12.11 -5.62 -9.85
CA GLY A 165 -11.90 -4.65 -10.93
C GLY A 165 -10.49 -4.63 -11.54
N THR A 166 -9.48 -5.12 -10.82
CA THR A 166 -8.11 -5.27 -11.32
C THR A 166 -8.02 -6.27 -12.49
N ASN A 167 -8.85 -7.34 -12.49
CA ASN A 167 -8.79 -8.38 -13.51
C ASN A 167 -9.11 -7.83 -14.92
N PRO A 168 -10.27 -7.18 -15.14
CA PRO A 168 -10.55 -6.58 -16.44
C PRO A 168 -9.61 -5.43 -16.78
N ALA A 169 -9.20 -4.61 -15.78
CA ALA A 169 -8.27 -3.51 -15.99
C ALA A 169 -6.91 -4.02 -16.50
N THR A 170 -6.35 -5.05 -15.88
CA THR A 170 -5.09 -5.68 -16.29
C THR A 170 -5.18 -6.27 -17.69
N ALA A 171 -6.29 -6.95 -18.01
CA ALA A 171 -6.51 -7.50 -19.35
C ALA A 171 -6.44 -6.40 -20.42
N VAL A 172 -7.15 -5.28 -20.20
CA VAL A 172 -7.15 -4.14 -21.12
C VAL A 172 -5.77 -3.49 -21.22
N MET A 173 -5.09 -3.29 -20.10
CA MET A 173 -3.73 -2.72 -20.07
C MET A 173 -2.73 -3.57 -20.87
N CYS A 174 -2.90 -4.89 -20.88
CA CYS A 174 -2.08 -5.81 -21.67
C CYS A 174 -2.56 -5.97 -23.12
N GLY A 175 -3.54 -5.19 -23.57
CA GLY A 175 -4.04 -5.20 -24.95
C GLY A 175 -5.00 -6.34 -25.28
N TYR A 176 -5.56 -7.00 -24.26
CA TYR A 176 -6.60 -8.00 -24.45
C TYR A 176 -8.01 -7.37 -24.49
N LYS A 177 -8.93 -8.03 -25.16
CA LYS A 177 -10.36 -7.74 -25.06
C LYS A 177 -10.95 -8.54 -23.90
N VAL A 178 -11.76 -7.89 -23.07
CA VAL A 178 -12.46 -8.54 -21.97
C VAL A 178 -13.75 -9.17 -22.49
N ARG A 179 -13.92 -10.45 -22.20
CA ARG A 179 -15.16 -11.19 -22.41
C ARG A 179 -15.77 -11.48 -21.04
N GLU A 180 -16.73 -10.66 -20.63
CA GLU A 180 -17.44 -10.85 -19.37
C GLU A 180 -18.38 -12.04 -19.43
N ILE A 181 -18.40 -12.83 -18.36
CA ILE A 181 -19.33 -13.95 -18.17
C ILE A 181 -20.23 -13.62 -16.97
N PRO A 182 -21.54 -13.56 -17.17
CA PRO A 182 -22.48 -13.30 -16.09
C PRO A 182 -22.56 -14.45 -15.09
N THR A 183 -22.67 -14.11 -13.82
CA THR A 183 -22.95 -15.08 -12.76
C THR A 183 -24.37 -15.62 -12.95
N LYS A 184 -24.52 -16.92 -12.89
CA LYS A 184 -25.84 -17.55 -12.86
C LYS A 184 -26.39 -17.50 -11.44
N SER A 185 -27.63 -17.08 -11.29
CA SER A 185 -28.42 -17.16 -10.06
C SER A 185 -28.72 -18.61 -9.68
#